data_2739fb267be95716a9890a1eae4d0186
#
_entry.id   2739fb267be95716a9890a1eae4d0186
#
_cell.length_a   1.000
_cell.length_b   1.000
_cell.length_c   1.000
_cell.angle_alpha   90.00
_cell.angle_beta   90.00
_cell.angle_gamma   90.00
#
_symmetry.space_group_name_H-M   'P 1'
#
loop_
_entity.id
_entity.type
_entity.pdbx_description
1 polymer ?
#
loop_
_entity_poly.entity_id
_entity_poly.type
_entity_poly.pdbx_seq_one_letter_code
_entity_poly.pdbx_strand_id
1 'polypeptide(L)'
;MSYQYQKVGVWFLRAEGFLLIALGLVHLVATPHIAGLLKGSSPALYRRAVGPMVLNHVLVGILLLPLGYTTWLAARGAERGEVWARRVLIVNSVVMCALPLSVMVFMRQPEYYTAPLFLCGVGLVAIISVLMIAATLTLRRGKLST
;
A
#
# COMPACT_ATOMS: atom_id res chain seq x y z
N MET A 1 -18.55 -16.78 -13.53
CA MET A 1 -17.42 -15.87 -13.78
C MET A 1 -16.44 -16.57 -14.68
N SER A 2 -16.03 -15.99 -15.83
CA SER A 2 -15.20 -16.69 -16.81
C SER A 2 -13.74 -16.81 -16.30
N TYR A 3 -13.02 -17.83 -16.76
CA TYR A 3 -11.60 -18.08 -16.47
C TYR A 3 -10.71 -16.87 -16.80
N GLN A 4 -11.11 -16.07 -17.78
CA GLN A 4 -10.40 -14.84 -18.17
C GLN A 4 -10.36 -13.79 -17.04
N TYR A 5 -11.48 -13.54 -16.36
CA TYR A 5 -11.52 -12.55 -15.25
C TYR A 5 -10.60 -12.96 -14.10
N GLN A 6 -10.47 -14.25 -13.82
CA GLN A 6 -9.56 -14.73 -12.78
C GLN A 6 -8.09 -14.47 -13.17
N LYS A 7 -7.70 -14.72 -14.42
CA LYS A 7 -6.33 -14.43 -14.89
C LYS A 7 -6.00 -12.93 -14.81
N VAL A 8 -6.93 -12.09 -15.23
CA VAL A 8 -6.77 -10.63 -15.14
C VAL A 8 -6.59 -10.20 -13.69
N GLY A 9 -7.42 -10.68 -12.77
CA GLY A 9 -7.30 -10.38 -11.33
C GLY A 9 -5.94 -10.80 -10.76
N VAL A 10 -5.45 -12.00 -11.09
CA VAL A 10 -4.14 -12.48 -10.65
C VAL A 10 -3.01 -11.60 -11.19
N TRP A 11 -3.10 -11.20 -12.47
CA TRP A 11 -2.10 -10.31 -13.06
C TRP A 11 -2.04 -8.94 -12.36
N PHE A 12 -3.22 -8.34 -12.09
CA PHE A 12 -3.30 -7.09 -11.34
C PHE A 12 -2.68 -7.22 -9.95
N LEU A 13 -3.01 -8.27 -9.20
CA LEU A 13 -2.43 -8.50 -7.86
C LEU A 13 -0.91 -8.67 -7.88
N ARG A 14 -0.35 -9.28 -8.93
CA ARG A 14 1.12 -9.37 -9.11
C ARG A 14 1.73 -8.00 -9.37
N ALA A 15 1.11 -7.22 -10.25
CA ALA A 15 1.57 -5.87 -10.55
C ALA A 15 1.49 -4.96 -9.32
N GLU A 16 0.41 -5.04 -8.54
CA GLU A 16 0.24 -4.32 -7.29
C GLU A 16 1.26 -4.73 -6.23
N GLY A 17 1.52 -6.04 -6.08
CA GLY A 17 2.56 -6.52 -5.18
C GLY A 17 3.94 -5.94 -5.52
N PHE A 18 4.30 -5.92 -6.81
CA PHE A 18 5.53 -5.29 -7.27
C PHE A 18 5.54 -3.78 -7.03
N LEU A 19 4.43 -3.10 -7.31
CA LEU A 19 4.31 -1.65 -7.10
C LEU A 19 4.45 -1.28 -5.62
N LEU A 20 3.89 -2.06 -4.71
CA LEU A 20 4.04 -1.85 -3.26
C LEU A 20 5.49 -2.02 -2.81
N ILE A 21 6.21 -3.02 -3.33
CA ILE A 21 7.66 -3.19 -3.07
C ILE A 21 8.42 -1.96 -3.57
N ALA A 22 8.18 -1.53 -4.81
CA ALA A 22 8.84 -0.36 -5.39
C ALA A 22 8.56 0.90 -4.57
N LEU A 23 7.30 1.10 -4.14
CA LEU A 23 6.90 2.23 -3.30
C LEU A 23 7.59 2.17 -1.92
N GLY A 24 7.72 0.99 -1.33
CA GLY A 24 8.47 0.79 -0.08
C GLY A 24 9.94 1.19 -0.23
N LEU A 25 10.59 0.77 -1.31
CA LEU A 25 11.97 1.17 -1.61
C LEU A 25 12.11 2.68 -1.83
N VAL A 26 11.17 3.30 -2.56
CA VAL A 26 11.15 4.75 -2.75
C VAL A 26 11.05 5.48 -1.42
N HIS A 27 10.19 5.03 -0.50
CA HIS A 27 10.09 5.62 0.85
C HIS A 27 11.43 5.55 1.59
N LEU A 28 12.10 4.40 1.58
CA LEU A 28 13.39 4.26 2.26
C LEU A 28 14.48 5.14 1.64
N VAL A 29 14.57 5.18 0.31
CA VAL A 29 15.57 5.98 -0.41
C VAL A 29 15.31 7.48 -0.27
N ALA A 30 14.03 7.89 -0.25
CA ALA A 30 13.65 9.30 -0.11
C ALA A 30 13.76 9.84 1.33
N THR A 31 13.90 8.97 2.33
CA THR A 31 13.96 9.38 3.76
C THR A 31 15.01 10.45 4.06
N PRO A 32 16.27 10.36 3.59
CA PRO A 32 17.27 11.42 3.81
C PRO A 32 16.87 12.76 3.18
N HIS A 33 16.22 12.74 2.03
CA HIS A 33 15.72 13.95 1.37
C HIS A 33 14.62 14.62 2.20
N ILE A 34 13.66 13.85 2.71
CA ILE A 34 12.60 14.35 3.60
C ILE A 34 13.20 14.99 4.86
N ALA A 35 14.19 14.32 5.50
CA ALA A 35 14.91 14.89 6.63
C ALA A 35 15.62 16.21 6.27
N GLY A 36 16.15 16.31 5.04
CA GLY A 36 16.79 17.53 4.51
C GLY A 36 15.81 18.69 4.33
N LEU A 37 14.62 18.44 3.81
CA LEU A 37 13.57 19.47 3.63
C LEU A 37 13.14 20.07 4.97
N LEU A 38 13.11 19.27 6.04
CA LEU A 38 12.75 19.77 7.38
C LEU A 38 13.80 20.71 7.98
N LYS A 39 15.07 20.65 7.53
CA LYS A 39 16.12 21.56 8.00
C LYS A 39 15.85 23.04 7.66
N GLY A 40 15.07 23.30 6.61
CA GLY A 40 14.63 24.65 6.24
C GLY A 40 13.55 25.26 7.14
N SER A 41 12.95 24.46 8.05
CA SER A 41 11.96 24.92 9.00
C SER A 41 12.60 25.60 10.23
N SER A 42 11.77 26.22 11.09
CA SER A 42 12.29 26.81 12.32
C SER A 42 13.00 25.77 13.20
N PRO A 43 14.06 26.15 13.96
CA PRO A 43 14.81 25.20 14.79
C PRO A 43 13.94 24.46 15.83
N ALA A 44 12.89 25.08 16.32
CA ALA A 44 11.96 24.47 17.27
C ALA A 44 11.08 23.41 16.58
N LEU A 45 10.56 23.71 15.39
CA LEU A 45 9.78 22.77 14.59
C LEU A 45 10.63 21.60 14.13
N TYR A 46 11.84 21.86 13.62
CA TYR A 46 12.78 20.82 13.21
C TYR A 46 13.02 19.79 14.33
N ARG A 47 13.40 20.25 15.52
CA ARG A 47 13.68 19.36 16.67
C ARG A 47 12.48 18.50 17.08
N ARG A 48 11.25 19.04 16.97
CA ARG A 48 10.03 18.31 17.35
C ARG A 48 9.54 17.36 16.26
N ALA A 49 9.66 17.71 14.99
CA ALA A 49 9.02 17.05 13.88
C ALA A 49 9.93 16.05 13.15
N VAL A 50 11.25 16.30 13.09
CA VAL A 50 12.16 15.49 12.26
C VAL A 50 12.17 14.01 12.66
N GLY A 51 12.29 13.72 13.94
CA GLY A 51 12.34 12.33 14.43
C GLY A 51 11.06 11.55 14.08
N PRO A 52 9.88 12.00 14.51
CA PRO A 52 8.62 11.33 14.18
C PRO A 52 8.35 11.22 12.68
N MET A 53 8.64 12.25 11.88
CA MET A 53 8.40 12.21 10.44
C MET A 53 9.33 11.24 9.72
N VAL A 54 10.62 11.25 10.05
CA VAL A 54 11.61 10.31 9.50
C VAL A 54 11.26 8.88 9.90
N LEU A 55 10.93 8.65 11.17
CA LEU A 55 10.53 7.33 11.65
C LEU A 55 9.29 6.82 10.91
N ASN A 56 8.25 7.65 10.79
CA ASN A 56 7.03 7.30 10.06
C ASN A 56 7.35 6.93 8.59
N HIS A 57 8.20 7.70 7.94
CA HIS A 57 8.58 7.47 6.55
C HIS A 57 9.33 6.15 6.37
N VAL A 58 10.27 5.85 7.27
CA VAL A 58 10.99 4.56 7.31
C VAL A 58 10.04 3.41 7.60
N LEU A 59 9.15 3.54 8.59
CA LEU A 59 8.20 2.49 8.95
C LEU A 59 7.25 2.16 7.80
N VAL A 60 6.72 3.17 7.11
CA VAL A 60 5.90 2.95 5.91
C VAL A 60 6.69 2.19 4.85
N GLY A 61 7.94 2.58 4.58
CA GLY A 61 8.80 1.87 3.65
C GLY A 61 9.00 0.39 4.03
N ILE A 62 9.35 0.14 5.30
CA ILE A 62 9.56 -1.23 5.82
C ILE A 62 8.27 -2.06 5.75
N LEU A 63 7.11 -1.50 6.04
CA LEU A 63 5.84 -2.22 6.03
C LEU A 63 5.33 -2.54 4.62
N LEU A 64 5.59 -1.67 3.66
CA LEU A 64 5.20 -1.88 2.26
C LEU A 64 5.94 -3.04 1.60
N LEU A 65 7.19 -3.32 1.99
CA LEU A 65 7.98 -4.42 1.42
C LEU A 65 7.33 -5.80 1.66
N PRO A 66 7.07 -6.23 2.92
CA PRO A 66 6.43 -7.52 3.17
C PRO A 66 4.99 -7.55 2.66
N LEU A 67 4.25 -6.42 2.70
CA LEU A 67 2.90 -6.33 2.16
C LEU A 67 2.88 -6.59 0.65
N GLY A 68 3.80 -5.97 -0.09
CA GLY A 68 3.94 -6.19 -1.52
C GLY A 68 4.40 -7.61 -1.85
N TYR A 69 5.39 -8.13 -1.13
CA TYR A 69 5.88 -9.49 -1.30
C TYR A 69 4.80 -10.55 -1.04
N THR A 70 4.06 -10.42 0.06
CA THR A 70 2.98 -11.36 0.40
C THR A 70 1.82 -11.27 -0.57
N THR A 71 1.50 -10.08 -1.10
CA THR A 71 0.49 -9.89 -2.15
C THR A 71 0.92 -10.60 -3.44
N TRP A 72 2.17 -10.42 -3.87
CA TRP A 72 2.71 -11.07 -5.06
C TRP A 72 2.76 -12.60 -4.92
N LEU A 73 3.18 -13.12 -3.76
CA LEU A 73 3.22 -14.54 -3.46
C LEU A 73 1.81 -15.13 -3.41
N ALA A 74 0.87 -14.45 -2.76
CA ALA A 74 -0.52 -14.88 -2.65
C ALA A 74 -1.24 -14.84 -4.01
N ALA A 75 -0.90 -13.91 -4.91
CA ALA A 75 -1.42 -13.93 -6.27
C ALA A 75 -1.04 -15.23 -7.03
N ARG A 76 0.18 -15.74 -6.80
CA ARG A 76 0.61 -17.06 -7.34
C ARG A 76 -0.16 -18.24 -6.73
N GLY A 77 -0.38 -18.20 -5.41
CA GLY A 77 -1.18 -19.23 -4.74
C GLY A 77 -2.65 -19.21 -5.19
N ALA A 78 -3.22 -18.03 -5.39
CA ALA A 78 -4.57 -17.87 -5.90
C ALA A 78 -4.75 -18.41 -7.33
N GLU A 79 -3.73 -18.29 -8.17
CA GLU A 79 -3.72 -18.92 -9.52
C GLU A 79 -3.82 -20.45 -9.44
N ARG A 80 -3.25 -21.06 -8.39
CA ARG A 80 -3.33 -22.49 -8.12
C ARG A 80 -4.58 -22.91 -7.36
N GLY A 81 -5.44 -21.95 -6.99
CA GLY A 81 -6.66 -22.21 -6.21
C GLY A 81 -6.42 -22.43 -4.72
N GLU A 82 -5.26 -22.05 -4.18
CA GLU A 82 -4.88 -22.25 -2.79
C GLU A 82 -5.69 -21.34 -1.85
N VAL A 83 -6.33 -21.92 -0.83
CA VAL A 83 -7.24 -21.20 0.09
C VAL A 83 -6.51 -20.15 0.91
N TRP A 84 -5.28 -20.44 1.38
CA TRP A 84 -4.49 -19.51 2.17
C TRP A 84 -4.20 -18.19 1.41
N ALA A 85 -3.96 -18.30 0.11
CA ALA A 85 -3.64 -17.16 -0.73
C ALA A 85 -4.75 -16.12 -0.74
N ARG A 86 -6.00 -16.57 -0.86
CA ARG A 86 -7.15 -15.68 -0.81
C ARG A 86 -7.30 -15.00 0.56
N ARG A 87 -7.02 -15.72 1.66
CA ARG A 87 -7.07 -15.14 3.01
C ARG A 87 -6.03 -14.03 3.17
N VAL A 88 -4.80 -14.27 2.72
CA VAL A 88 -3.73 -13.26 2.74
C VAL A 88 -4.12 -12.03 1.91
N LEU A 89 -4.65 -12.21 0.71
CA LEU A 89 -5.09 -11.10 -0.14
C LEU A 89 -6.22 -10.28 0.50
N ILE A 90 -7.16 -10.91 1.19
CA ILE A 90 -8.21 -10.19 1.93
C ILE A 90 -7.59 -9.35 3.06
N VAL A 91 -6.68 -9.93 3.85
CA VAL A 91 -6.00 -9.19 4.93
C VAL A 91 -5.21 -8.01 4.37
N ASN A 92 -4.42 -8.25 3.33
CA ASN A 92 -3.63 -7.19 2.69
C ASN A 92 -4.54 -6.08 2.12
N SER A 93 -5.68 -6.43 1.51
CA SER A 93 -6.66 -5.46 1.01
C SER A 93 -7.23 -4.59 2.14
N VAL A 94 -7.55 -5.19 3.30
CA VAL A 94 -8.02 -4.45 4.48
C VAL A 94 -6.95 -3.50 4.99
N VAL A 95 -5.70 -3.95 5.09
CA VAL A 95 -4.57 -3.11 5.50
C VAL A 95 -4.38 -1.94 4.55
N MET A 96 -4.41 -2.21 3.23
CA MET A 96 -4.28 -1.15 2.23
C MET A 96 -5.41 -0.13 2.28
N CYS A 97 -6.64 -0.54 2.56
CA CYS A 97 -7.77 0.39 2.72
C CYS A 97 -7.67 1.22 4.00
N ALA A 98 -7.07 0.67 5.06
CA ALA A 98 -6.88 1.41 6.31
C ALA A 98 -5.93 2.61 6.14
N LEU A 99 -4.96 2.55 5.21
CA LEU A 99 -4.00 3.63 4.98
C LEU A 99 -4.68 4.96 4.55
N PRO A 100 -5.42 5.04 3.43
CA PRO A 100 -6.06 6.29 3.02
C PRO A 100 -7.13 6.76 4.02
N LEU A 101 -7.84 5.83 4.66
CA LEU A 101 -8.80 6.16 5.71
C LEU A 101 -8.12 6.81 6.91
N SER A 102 -6.97 6.27 7.36
CA SER A 102 -6.18 6.85 8.44
C SER A 102 -5.69 8.25 8.08
N VAL A 103 -5.22 8.45 6.85
CA VAL A 103 -4.81 9.79 6.38
C VAL A 103 -5.99 10.77 6.49
N MET A 104 -7.18 10.39 6.01
CA MET A 104 -8.37 11.26 6.08
C MET A 104 -8.80 11.58 7.51
N VAL A 105 -8.62 10.64 8.45
CA VAL A 105 -9.00 10.83 9.86
C VAL A 105 -8.01 11.71 10.61
N PHE A 106 -6.70 11.51 10.38
CA PHE A 106 -5.65 12.16 11.17
C PHE A 106 -5.12 13.44 10.55
N MET A 107 -5.13 13.57 9.21
CA MET A 107 -4.64 14.75 8.50
C MET A 107 -5.81 15.67 8.13
N ARG A 108 -6.39 16.33 9.13
CA ARG A 108 -7.59 17.20 8.97
C ARG A 108 -7.29 18.62 8.51
N GLN A 109 -6.03 19.01 8.39
CA GLN A 109 -5.66 20.38 8.01
C GLN A 109 -5.88 20.60 6.52
N PRO A 110 -6.62 21.65 6.12
CA PRO A 110 -6.95 21.91 4.71
C PRO A 110 -5.73 22.06 3.81
N GLU A 111 -4.61 22.50 4.36
CA GLU A 111 -3.34 22.73 3.65
C GLU A 111 -2.80 21.45 3.00
N TYR A 112 -3.02 20.27 3.60
CA TYR A 112 -2.62 19.01 3.00
C TYR A 112 -3.39 18.72 1.72
N TYR A 113 -4.68 19.07 1.69
CA TYR A 113 -5.57 18.81 0.54
C TYR A 113 -5.41 19.81 -0.60
N THR A 114 -4.57 20.84 -0.43
CA THR A 114 -4.15 21.75 -1.50
C THR A 114 -2.78 21.42 -2.06
N ALA A 115 -2.02 20.51 -1.45
CA ALA A 115 -0.68 20.11 -1.89
C ALA A 115 -0.75 19.01 -2.97
N PRO A 116 -0.34 19.29 -4.24
CA PRO A 116 -0.51 18.34 -5.34
C PRO A 116 0.18 16.99 -5.10
N LEU A 117 1.38 16.99 -4.54
CA LEU A 117 2.13 15.76 -4.25
C LEU A 117 1.44 14.89 -3.19
N PHE A 118 0.84 15.52 -2.18
CA PHE A 118 0.06 14.81 -1.17
C PHE A 118 -1.19 14.16 -1.79
N LEU A 119 -1.95 14.91 -2.58
CA LEU A 119 -3.13 14.40 -3.25
C LEU A 119 -2.80 13.26 -4.23
N CYS A 120 -1.71 13.40 -5.00
CA CYS A 120 -1.24 12.32 -5.87
C CYS A 120 -0.87 11.06 -5.09
N GLY A 121 -0.17 11.21 -3.96
CA GLY A 121 0.21 10.07 -3.10
C GLY A 121 -1.00 9.36 -2.50
N VAL A 122 -1.91 10.10 -1.87
CA VAL A 122 -3.14 9.54 -1.26
C VAL A 122 -4.05 8.95 -2.33
N GLY A 123 -4.21 9.62 -3.47
CA GLY A 123 -4.99 9.15 -4.61
C GLY A 123 -4.44 7.84 -5.18
N LEU A 124 -3.13 7.72 -5.35
CA LEU A 124 -2.48 6.49 -5.80
C LEU A 124 -2.74 5.33 -4.83
N VAL A 125 -2.58 5.55 -3.52
CA VAL A 125 -2.84 4.52 -2.51
C VAL A 125 -4.32 4.12 -2.50
N ALA A 126 -5.24 5.07 -2.64
CA ALA A 126 -6.67 4.78 -2.73
C ALA A 126 -7.02 3.94 -3.96
N ILE A 127 -6.46 4.28 -5.13
CA ILE A 127 -6.65 3.53 -6.37
C ILE A 127 -6.12 2.10 -6.22
N ILE A 128 -4.90 1.92 -5.72
CA ILE A 128 -4.31 0.60 -5.45
C ILE A 128 -5.22 -0.20 -4.52
N SER A 129 -5.72 0.40 -3.44
CA SER A 129 -6.61 -0.27 -2.48
C SER A 129 -7.90 -0.77 -3.14
N VAL A 130 -8.55 0.06 -3.98
CA VAL A 130 -9.77 -0.31 -4.71
C VAL A 130 -9.49 -1.44 -5.71
N LEU A 131 -8.42 -1.33 -6.47
CA LEU A 131 -8.03 -2.35 -7.46
C LEU A 131 -7.71 -3.68 -6.78
N MET A 132 -7.01 -3.66 -5.64
CA MET A 132 -6.68 -4.84 -4.86
C MET A 132 -7.93 -5.56 -4.33
N ILE A 133 -8.92 -4.82 -3.82
CA ILE A 133 -10.22 -5.38 -3.42
C ILE A 133 -10.91 -5.99 -4.64
N ALA A 134 -11.06 -5.23 -5.73
CA ALA A 134 -11.73 -5.68 -6.93
C ALA A 134 -11.09 -6.97 -7.48
N ALA A 135 -9.76 -7.00 -7.60
CA ALA A 135 -9.02 -8.16 -8.05
C ALA A 135 -9.20 -9.36 -7.10
N THR A 136 -9.15 -9.15 -5.78
CA THR A 136 -9.36 -10.20 -4.78
C THR A 136 -10.77 -10.80 -4.85
N LEU A 137 -11.79 -9.99 -5.13
CA LEU A 137 -13.17 -10.45 -5.29
C LEU A 137 -13.38 -11.28 -6.57
N THR A 138 -12.55 -11.11 -7.60
CA THR A 138 -12.61 -11.93 -8.81
C THR A 138 -12.06 -13.34 -8.63
N LEU A 139 -11.32 -13.60 -7.55
CA LEU A 139 -10.74 -14.91 -7.29
C LEU A 139 -11.81 -15.92 -6.89
N ARG A 140 -11.77 -17.10 -7.47
CA ARG A 140 -12.66 -18.19 -7.10
C ARG A 140 -12.39 -18.65 -5.67
N ARG A 141 -13.45 -18.96 -4.94
CA ARG A 141 -13.34 -19.73 -3.69
C ARG A 141 -12.81 -21.12 -4.10
N GLY A 142 -11.63 -21.48 -3.61
CA GLY A 142 -11.12 -22.83 -3.78
C GLY A 142 -12.19 -23.81 -3.31
N LYS A 143 -12.49 -24.86 -4.10
CA LYS A 143 -13.30 -25.97 -3.60
C LYS A 143 -12.52 -26.56 -2.44
N LEU A 144 -13.12 -26.57 -1.24
CA LEU A 144 -12.66 -27.40 -0.17
C LEU A 144 -12.80 -28.82 -0.68
N SER A 145 -11.68 -29.46 -1.05
CA SER A 145 -11.65 -30.91 -1.26
C SER A 145 -11.88 -31.53 0.12
N THR A 146 -13.12 -31.93 0.37
CA THR A 146 -13.49 -32.86 1.42
C THR A 146 -12.89 -34.21 1.14
#